data_8c4867a6a3e739e5befba4dd2cfbc87d
#
_entry.id   8c4867a6a3e739e5befba4dd2cfbc87d
#
_cell.length_a   1.000
_cell.length_b   1.000
_cell.length_c   1.000
_cell.angle_alpha   90.00
_cell.angle_beta   90.00
_cell.angle_gamma   90.00
#
_symmetry.space_group_name_H-M   'P 1'
#
loop_
_entity.id
_entity.type
_entity.pdbx_description
1 polymer ?
#
loop_
_entity_poly.entity_id
_entity_poly.type
_entity_poly.pdbx_seq_one_letter_code
_entity_poly.pdbx_strand_id
1 'polypeptide(L)'
;MSSILPQHRIERVRYELIKRKVTVSKVERAGDGFARISFSGEDLAGFQSQSFDDHIKFIFTDARGQTVLRDYTPSHWDAEQGVLLLEFALHGGGAAASWAEQAAVGMTAMIGGPKGSMIIPAQQDWHLLLGDDSALPAIRRRLAELPAAARADVLLLRPAALAAWSVPRQAEWQLQQVTSQPPCWLPCASGRRRRAMALPGARARAG
;
A
#
# COMPACT_ATOMS: atom_id res chain seq x y z
N MET A 1 31.45 4.12 -26.38
CA MET A 1 29.97 4.00 -26.60
C MET A 1 29.36 3.52 -25.31
N SER A 2 28.86 4.44 -24.52
CA SER A 2 28.27 4.16 -23.21
C SER A 2 26.86 3.57 -23.44
N SER A 3 26.65 2.32 -23.08
CA SER A 3 25.34 1.70 -23.12
C SER A 3 24.48 2.30 -22.01
N ILE A 4 23.59 3.20 -22.36
CA ILE A 4 22.57 3.76 -21.47
C ILE A 4 21.51 2.66 -21.28
N LEU A 5 21.63 1.92 -20.31
CA LEU A 5 20.95 1.52 -19.08
C LEU A 5 19.50 1.07 -19.20
N PRO A 6 19.25 -0.25 -19.02
CA PRO A 6 17.91 -0.78 -18.78
C PRO A 6 17.38 -0.51 -17.36
N GLN A 7 18.08 0.23 -16.51
CA GLN A 7 17.79 0.37 -15.07
C GLN A 7 16.54 1.21 -14.72
N HIS A 8 15.92 1.89 -15.69
CA HIS A 8 14.76 2.75 -15.43
C HIS A 8 13.46 2.24 -16.09
N ARG A 9 13.44 1.01 -16.56
CA ARG A 9 12.28 0.47 -17.26
C ARG A 9 11.33 -0.19 -16.27
N ILE A 10 10.05 0.22 -16.30
CA ILE A 10 8.96 -0.47 -15.59
C ILE A 10 8.78 -1.86 -16.23
N GLU A 11 8.84 -2.88 -15.41
CA GLU A 11 8.55 -4.25 -15.81
C GLU A 11 7.13 -4.63 -15.38
N ARG A 12 6.44 -5.41 -16.23
CA ARG A 12 5.11 -5.94 -15.92
C ARG A 12 5.15 -7.46 -15.96
N VAL A 13 4.93 -8.05 -14.80
CA VAL A 13 4.80 -9.50 -14.64
C VAL A 13 3.33 -9.84 -14.51
N ARG A 14 2.87 -10.86 -15.22
CA ARG A 14 1.50 -11.38 -15.11
C ARG A 14 1.50 -12.69 -14.35
N TYR A 15 0.51 -12.88 -13.50
CA TYR A 15 0.30 -14.10 -12.76
C TYR A 15 -1.03 -14.75 -13.15
N GLU A 16 -1.14 -16.03 -12.93
CA GLU A 16 -2.41 -16.74 -12.99
C GLU A 16 -3.32 -16.26 -11.85
N LEU A 17 -4.59 -16.00 -12.18
CA LEU A 17 -5.56 -15.55 -11.20
C LEU A 17 -6.08 -16.75 -10.39
N ILE A 18 -5.46 -17.01 -9.26
CA ILE A 18 -5.80 -18.13 -8.38
C ILE A 18 -6.53 -17.59 -7.14
N LYS A 19 -7.59 -18.29 -6.74
CA LYS A 19 -8.23 -18.10 -5.43
C LYS A 19 -7.57 -19.03 -4.43
N ARG A 20 -7.22 -18.50 -3.25
CA ARG A 20 -6.52 -19.22 -2.20
C ARG A 20 -7.29 -19.10 -0.89
N LYS A 21 -7.49 -20.21 -0.21
CA LYS A 21 -8.01 -20.19 1.16
C LYS A 21 -6.87 -19.84 2.12
N VAL A 22 -7.14 -18.91 3.02
CA VAL A 22 -6.18 -18.46 4.02
C VAL A 22 -6.80 -18.51 5.41
N THR A 23 -5.96 -18.74 6.40
CA THR A 23 -6.33 -18.78 7.82
C THR A 23 -5.56 -17.71 8.57
N VAL A 24 -6.22 -16.98 9.45
CA VAL A 24 -5.58 -16.01 10.34
C VAL A 24 -4.63 -16.74 11.27
N SER A 25 -3.35 -16.43 11.19
CA SER A 25 -2.29 -16.97 12.04
C SER A 25 -1.88 -16.02 13.16
N LYS A 26 -2.04 -14.70 12.96
CA LYS A 26 -1.72 -13.68 13.96
C LYS A 26 -2.57 -12.44 13.75
N VAL A 27 -2.94 -11.77 14.84
CA VAL A 27 -3.62 -10.47 14.84
C VAL A 27 -2.86 -9.52 15.75
N GLU A 28 -2.50 -8.35 15.25
CA GLU A 28 -1.81 -7.29 15.99
C GLU A 28 -2.53 -5.97 15.78
N ARG A 29 -2.66 -5.17 16.83
CA ARG A 29 -3.13 -3.79 16.71
C ARG A 29 -1.95 -2.87 16.47
N ALA A 30 -2.06 -2.01 15.49
CA ALA A 30 -1.09 -0.97 15.18
C ALA A 30 -1.70 0.39 15.50
N GLY A 31 -1.65 0.76 16.79
CA GLY A 31 -2.42 1.88 17.35
C GLY A 31 -3.92 1.63 17.25
N ASP A 32 -4.70 2.69 17.36
CA ASP A 32 -6.17 2.62 17.29
C ASP A 32 -6.71 2.57 15.85
N GLY A 33 -5.85 2.83 14.87
CA GLY A 33 -6.27 3.02 13.48
C GLY A 33 -6.08 1.83 12.54
N PHE A 34 -5.28 0.82 12.92
CA PHE A 34 -4.97 -0.33 12.07
C PHE A 34 -4.96 -1.66 12.80
N ALA A 35 -5.41 -2.71 12.09
CA ALA A 35 -5.10 -4.09 12.45
C ALA A 35 -4.13 -4.68 11.42
N ARG A 36 -3.07 -5.32 11.90
CA ARG A 36 -2.15 -6.14 11.12
C ARG A 36 -2.55 -7.59 11.30
N ILE A 37 -2.93 -8.24 10.22
CA ILE A 37 -3.40 -9.62 10.26
C ILE A 37 -2.50 -10.45 9.36
N SER A 38 -1.85 -11.43 9.97
CA SER A 38 -1.05 -12.43 9.25
C SER A 38 -1.93 -13.62 8.90
N PHE A 39 -1.75 -14.10 7.69
CA PHE A 39 -2.46 -15.25 7.15
C PHE A 39 -1.47 -16.33 6.75
N SER A 40 -1.86 -17.58 6.94
CA SER A 40 -1.15 -18.75 6.47
C SER A 40 -2.13 -19.72 5.79
N GLY A 41 -1.61 -20.74 5.12
CA GLY A 41 -2.40 -21.77 4.47
C GLY A 41 -1.62 -22.45 3.35
N GLU A 42 -1.92 -23.72 3.10
CA GLU A 42 -1.27 -24.51 2.04
C GLU A 42 -1.49 -23.90 0.65
N ASP A 43 -2.64 -23.27 0.44
CA ASP A 43 -2.97 -22.62 -0.83
C ASP A 43 -2.09 -21.39 -1.11
N LEU A 44 -1.35 -20.87 -0.13
CA LEU A 44 -0.36 -19.81 -0.34
C LEU A 44 0.92 -20.31 -1.04
N ALA A 45 1.07 -21.62 -1.21
CA ALA A 45 2.16 -22.16 -2.02
C ALA A 45 2.14 -21.53 -3.43
N GLY A 46 3.29 -20.99 -3.85
CA GLY A 46 3.40 -20.30 -5.13
C GLY A 46 2.72 -18.92 -5.22
N PHE A 47 2.27 -18.35 -4.09
CA PHE A 47 1.86 -16.94 -4.06
C PHE A 47 3.02 -16.03 -4.42
N GLN A 48 2.76 -15.02 -5.24
CA GLN A 48 3.75 -14.05 -5.69
C GLN A 48 3.21 -12.63 -5.53
N SER A 49 4.08 -11.75 -5.05
CA SER A 49 3.82 -10.31 -4.97
C SER A 49 5.17 -9.58 -5.02
N GLN A 50 5.55 -9.09 -6.20
CA GLN A 50 6.87 -8.54 -6.46
C GLN A 50 6.90 -7.01 -6.46
N SER A 51 5.75 -6.33 -6.34
CA SER A 51 5.68 -4.88 -6.31
C SER A 51 4.92 -4.37 -5.09
N PHE A 52 5.35 -3.23 -4.59
CA PHE A 52 4.71 -2.52 -3.48
C PHE A 52 3.25 -2.14 -3.77
N ASP A 53 2.91 -1.97 -5.04
CA ASP A 53 1.56 -1.57 -5.51
C ASP A 53 0.70 -2.77 -5.92
N ASP A 54 1.14 -3.99 -5.63
CA ASP A 54 0.33 -5.18 -5.89
C ASP A 54 -0.94 -5.16 -5.04
N HIS A 55 -2.02 -5.65 -5.61
CA HIS A 55 -3.27 -5.81 -4.88
C HIS A 55 -3.92 -7.16 -5.14
N ILE A 56 -4.55 -7.65 -4.09
CA ILE A 56 -5.35 -8.87 -4.09
C ILE A 56 -6.80 -8.52 -3.79
N LYS A 57 -7.73 -9.39 -4.17
CA LYS A 57 -9.09 -9.38 -3.64
C LYS A 57 -9.12 -10.14 -2.33
N PHE A 58 -9.36 -9.46 -1.22
CA PHE A 58 -9.69 -10.07 0.05
C PHE A 58 -11.18 -10.38 0.05
N ILE A 59 -11.54 -11.64 0.26
CA ILE A 59 -12.90 -12.17 0.12
C ILE A 59 -13.29 -12.81 1.45
N PHE A 60 -14.33 -12.29 2.06
CA PHE A 60 -14.78 -12.72 3.38
C PHE A 60 -16.30 -12.66 3.49
N THR A 61 -16.86 -13.23 4.53
CA THR A 61 -18.29 -13.17 4.85
C THR A 61 -18.51 -12.08 5.92
N ASP A 62 -19.41 -11.15 5.67
CA ASP A 62 -19.77 -10.12 6.63
C ASP A 62 -20.74 -10.65 7.71
N ALA A 63 -21.08 -9.79 8.67
CA ALA A 63 -21.99 -10.14 9.77
C ALA A 63 -23.43 -10.47 9.30
N ARG A 64 -23.77 -10.16 8.04
CA ARG A 64 -25.06 -10.48 7.43
C ARG A 64 -25.02 -11.78 6.63
N GLY A 65 -23.89 -12.49 6.65
CA GLY A 65 -23.69 -13.70 5.85
C GLY A 65 -23.44 -13.44 4.36
N GLN A 66 -23.15 -12.19 3.97
CA GLN A 66 -22.90 -11.84 2.57
C GLN A 66 -21.42 -11.91 2.24
N THR A 67 -21.10 -12.41 1.06
CA THR A 67 -19.73 -12.41 0.54
C THR A 67 -19.34 -10.99 0.11
N VAL A 68 -18.27 -10.48 0.71
CA VAL A 68 -17.71 -9.14 0.43
C VAL A 68 -16.32 -9.29 -0.17
N LEU A 69 -16.03 -8.48 -1.18
CA LEU A 69 -14.72 -8.39 -1.82
C LEU A 69 -14.18 -6.97 -1.64
N ARG A 70 -12.92 -6.86 -1.22
CA ARG A 70 -12.19 -5.58 -1.14
C ARG A 70 -10.77 -5.75 -1.63
N ASP A 71 -10.22 -4.68 -2.21
CA ASP A 71 -8.81 -4.66 -2.60
C ASP A 71 -7.92 -4.41 -1.40
N TYR A 72 -6.85 -5.18 -1.29
CA TYR A 72 -5.84 -5.05 -0.26
C TYR A 72 -4.44 -5.20 -0.86
N THR A 73 -3.52 -4.41 -0.34
CA THR A 73 -2.10 -4.54 -0.67
C THR A 73 -1.48 -5.64 0.20
N PRO A 74 -0.76 -6.63 -0.39
CA PRO A 74 0.16 -7.48 0.35
C PRO A 74 1.23 -6.62 1.02
N SER A 75 1.03 -6.28 2.28
CA SER A 75 1.95 -5.42 3.03
C SER A 75 3.31 -6.09 3.21
N HIS A 76 3.31 -7.40 3.41
CA HIS A 76 4.49 -8.25 3.44
C HIS A 76 4.13 -9.67 3.02
N TRP A 77 5.04 -10.31 2.29
CA TRP A 77 4.98 -11.71 1.92
C TRP A 77 6.29 -12.40 2.29
N ASP A 78 6.21 -13.35 3.20
CA ASP A 78 7.32 -14.22 3.57
C ASP A 78 7.11 -15.58 2.91
N ALA A 79 7.86 -15.84 1.85
CA ALA A 79 7.75 -17.07 1.07
C ALA A 79 8.34 -18.29 1.81
N GLU A 80 9.29 -18.09 2.73
CA GLU A 80 9.92 -19.17 3.50
C GLU A 80 8.97 -19.67 4.58
N GLN A 81 8.29 -18.76 5.25
CA GLN A 81 7.32 -19.10 6.30
C GLN A 81 5.90 -19.31 5.75
N GLY A 82 5.63 -18.96 4.49
CA GLY A 82 4.29 -19.03 3.91
C GLY A 82 3.30 -18.06 4.59
N VAL A 83 3.77 -16.88 5.00
CA VAL A 83 2.96 -15.91 5.74
C VAL A 83 2.72 -14.65 4.93
N LEU A 84 1.44 -14.33 4.73
CA LEU A 84 0.98 -13.10 4.10
C LEU A 84 0.47 -12.12 5.17
N LEU A 85 1.00 -10.90 5.17
CA LEU A 85 0.53 -9.82 6.04
C LEU A 85 -0.34 -8.84 5.25
N LEU A 86 -1.54 -8.58 5.77
CA LEU A 86 -2.42 -7.49 5.32
C LEU A 86 -2.65 -6.50 6.46
N GLU A 87 -2.79 -5.22 6.10
CA GLU A 87 -3.10 -4.15 7.06
C GLU A 87 -4.49 -3.60 6.77
N PHE A 88 -5.33 -3.56 7.80
CA PHE A 88 -6.71 -3.12 7.73
C PHE A 88 -6.85 -1.80 8.46
N ALA A 89 -7.28 -0.76 7.75
CA ALA A 89 -7.67 0.49 8.37
C ALA A 89 -9.01 0.29 9.12
N LEU A 90 -9.04 0.68 10.39
CA LEU A 90 -10.19 0.46 11.29
C LEU A 90 -11.11 1.67 11.38
N HIS A 91 -10.71 2.79 10.80
CA HIS A 91 -11.54 4.00 10.78
C HIS A 91 -12.56 3.96 9.62
N GLY A 92 -13.65 4.68 9.79
CA GLY A 92 -14.65 4.94 8.75
C GLY A 92 -15.73 3.88 8.58
N GLY A 93 -15.76 2.85 9.39
CA GLY A 93 -16.82 1.83 9.44
C GLY A 93 -17.09 1.20 8.08
N GLY A 94 -16.84 -0.05 7.93
CA GLY A 94 -17.10 -0.79 6.69
C GLY A 94 -16.97 -2.27 6.96
N ALA A 95 -17.55 -3.11 6.09
CA ALA A 95 -17.55 -4.55 6.31
C ALA A 95 -16.15 -5.12 6.58
N ALA A 96 -15.12 -4.61 5.89
CA ALA A 96 -13.74 -5.08 6.08
C ALA A 96 -13.14 -4.61 7.41
N ALA A 97 -13.39 -3.37 7.84
CA ALA A 97 -12.97 -2.87 9.14
C ALA A 97 -13.64 -3.68 10.26
N SER A 98 -14.96 -3.87 10.17
CA SER A 98 -15.70 -4.68 11.16
C SER A 98 -15.24 -6.14 11.20
N TRP A 99 -14.91 -6.72 10.04
CA TRP A 99 -14.32 -8.06 9.99
C TRP A 99 -12.95 -8.09 10.69
N ALA A 100 -12.10 -7.10 10.42
CA ALA A 100 -10.75 -7.02 11.01
C ALA A 100 -10.78 -6.71 12.52
N GLU A 101 -11.78 -5.97 12.99
CA GLU A 101 -11.99 -5.73 14.43
C GLU A 101 -12.32 -7.00 15.18
N GLN A 102 -13.01 -7.93 14.56
CA GLN A 102 -13.41 -9.22 15.11
C GLN A 102 -12.45 -10.36 14.79
N ALA A 103 -11.42 -10.09 13.98
CA ALA A 103 -10.49 -11.11 13.53
C ALA A 103 -9.80 -11.81 14.69
N ALA A 104 -9.79 -13.13 14.64
CA ALA A 104 -9.15 -14.01 15.61
C ALA A 104 -8.37 -15.11 14.89
N VAL A 105 -7.33 -15.61 15.54
CA VAL A 105 -6.54 -16.74 15.05
C VAL A 105 -7.47 -17.93 14.77
N GLY A 106 -7.28 -18.57 13.62
CA GLY A 106 -8.11 -19.67 13.13
C GLY A 106 -9.28 -19.26 12.26
N MET A 107 -9.65 -17.97 12.18
CA MET A 107 -10.65 -17.51 11.22
C MET A 107 -10.14 -17.67 9.78
N THR A 108 -11.05 -17.98 8.87
CA THR A 108 -10.71 -18.22 7.47
C THR A 108 -11.27 -17.14 6.55
N ALA A 109 -10.54 -16.88 5.46
CA ALA A 109 -10.97 -16.03 4.37
C ALA A 109 -10.46 -16.60 3.04
N MET A 110 -10.79 -15.96 1.95
CA MET A 110 -10.21 -16.24 0.63
C MET A 110 -9.47 -15.02 0.12
N ILE A 111 -8.40 -15.25 -0.63
CA ILE A 111 -7.76 -14.20 -1.42
C ILE A 111 -7.76 -14.58 -2.90
N GLY A 112 -7.88 -13.57 -3.77
CA GLY A 112 -7.78 -13.75 -5.23
C GLY A 112 -6.67 -12.88 -5.80
N GLY A 113 -5.78 -13.46 -6.58
CA GLY A 113 -4.65 -12.74 -7.18
C GLY A 113 -3.37 -12.77 -6.35
N PRO A 114 -2.43 -11.82 -6.57
CA PRO A 114 -2.54 -10.69 -7.53
C PRO A 114 -2.61 -11.15 -8.99
N LYS A 115 -3.09 -10.27 -9.88
CA LYS A 115 -3.11 -10.55 -11.34
C LYS A 115 -1.75 -10.36 -11.99
N GLY A 116 -0.85 -9.73 -11.31
CA GLY A 116 0.49 -9.41 -11.76
C GLY A 116 1.11 -8.31 -10.91
N SER A 117 2.37 -8.01 -11.19
CA SER A 117 3.12 -6.94 -10.56
C SER A 117 3.59 -5.92 -11.59
N MET A 118 3.55 -4.65 -11.22
CA MET A 118 4.16 -3.56 -11.95
C MET A 118 5.43 -3.13 -11.19
N ILE A 119 6.57 -3.67 -11.60
CA ILE A 119 7.84 -3.45 -10.91
C ILE A 119 8.40 -2.10 -11.35
N ILE A 120 8.37 -1.14 -10.45
CA ILE A 120 8.93 0.20 -10.65
C ILE A 120 10.32 0.21 -10.02
N PRO A 121 11.39 0.53 -10.79
CA PRO A 121 12.75 0.58 -10.26
C PRO A 121 12.86 1.44 -9.01
N ALA A 122 13.63 0.95 -8.04
CA ALA A 122 13.87 1.67 -6.78
C ALA A 122 15.03 2.67 -6.88
N GLN A 123 15.80 2.62 -7.96
CA GLN A 123 17.04 3.38 -8.17
C GLN A 123 16.80 4.79 -8.73
N GLN A 124 15.57 5.31 -8.63
CA GLN A 124 15.29 6.71 -8.94
C GLN A 124 15.83 7.61 -7.84
N ASP A 125 16.35 8.79 -8.20
CA ASP A 125 16.90 9.75 -7.25
C ASP A 125 15.83 10.34 -6.32
N TRP A 126 14.56 10.32 -6.75
CA TRP A 126 13.46 10.90 -6.02
C TRP A 126 12.15 10.16 -6.28
N HIS A 127 11.34 10.00 -5.23
CA HIS A 127 10.02 9.38 -5.26
C HIS A 127 8.98 10.32 -4.66
N LEU A 128 7.82 10.42 -5.28
CA LEU A 128 6.64 11.07 -4.72
C LEU A 128 5.55 10.04 -4.47
N LEU A 129 5.17 9.86 -3.21
CA LEU A 129 4.17 8.90 -2.77
C LEU A 129 2.96 9.66 -2.21
N LEU A 130 1.80 9.42 -2.81
CA LEU A 130 0.56 10.13 -2.48
C LEU A 130 -0.49 9.12 -2.04
N GLY A 131 -1.23 9.42 -0.99
CA GLY A 131 -2.32 8.54 -0.58
C GLY A 131 -3.11 9.02 0.63
N ASP A 132 -4.06 8.20 1.01
CA ASP A 132 -4.77 8.23 2.27
C ASP A 132 -4.40 7.00 3.12
N ASP A 133 -5.15 6.74 4.18
CA ASP A 133 -4.90 5.59 5.05
C ASP A 133 -4.94 4.25 4.30
N SER A 134 -5.72 4.14 3.23
CA SER A 134 -5.81 2.89 2.44
C SER A 134 -4.53 2.61 1.63
N ALA A 135 -3.78 3.65 1.29
CA ALA A 135 -2.52 3.54 0.56
C ALA A 135 -1.29 3.32 1.47
N LEU A 136 -1.44 3.49 2.79
CA LEU A 136 -0.34 3.36 3.75
C LEU A 136 0.43 2.04 3.64
N PRO A 137 -0.20 0.86 3.46
CA PRO A 137 0.53 -0.40 3.31
C PRO A 137 1.46 -0.41 2.11
N ALA A 138 1.01 0.10 0.95
CA ALA A 138 1.81 0.21 -0.26
C ALA A 138 2.96 1.22 -0.09
N ILE A 139 2.69 2.38 0.50
CA ILE A 139 3.68 3.42 0.77
C ILE A 139 4.77 2.89 1.71
N ARG A 140 4.40 2.22 2.80
CA ARG A 140 5.36 1.61 3.73
C ARG A 140 6.24 0.58 3.05
N ARG A 141 5.63 -0.30 2.28
CA ARG A 141 6.34 -1.32 1.52
C ARG A 141 7.34 -0.67 0.57
N ARG A 142 6.92 0.36 -0.19
CA ARG A 142 7.84 1.09 -1.07
C ARG A 142 8.99 1.73 -0.32
N LEU A 143 8.73 2.42 0.77
CA LEU A 143 9.79 3.05 1.58
C LEU A 143 10.79 2.04 2.14
N ALA A 144 10.34 0.83 2.49
CA ALA A 144 11.23 -0.25 2.92
C ALA A 144 12.07 -0.86 1.78
N GLU A 145 11.58 -0.78 0.54
CA GLU A 145 12.28 -1.27 -0.66
C GLU A 145 13.29 -0.24 -1.22
N LEU A 146 13.18 1.03 -0.85
CA LEU A 146 14.05 2.08 -1.37
C LEU A 146 15.48 1.97 -0.82
N PRO A 147 16.52 2.16 -1.67
CA PRO A 147 17.89 2.21 -1.20
C PRO A 147 18.14 3.45 -0.32
N ALA A 148 19.16 3.38 0.54
CA ALA A 148 19.49 4.45 1.49
C ALA A 148 19.77 5.82 0.83
N ALA A 149 20.24 5.83 -0.41
CA ALA A 149 20.52 7.06 -1.16
C ALA A 149 19.26 7.69 -1.82
N ALA A 150 18.14 6.97 -1.85
CA ALA A 150 16.92 7.48 -2.46
C ALA A 150 16.25 8.53 -1.56
N ARG A 151 15.58 9.49 -2.19
CA ARG A 151 14.75 10.49 -1.52
C ARG A 151 13.28 10.22 -1.78
N ALA A 152 12.44 10.39 -0.78
CA ALA A 152 11.00 10.25 -0.95
C ALA A 152 10.24 11.37 -0.24
N ASP A 153 9.29 11.96 -0.96
CA ASP A 153 8.27 12.83 -0.39
C ASP A 153 6.96 12.04 -0.29
N VAL A 154 6.41 12.00 0.91
CA VAL A 154 5.15 11.29 1.20
C VAL A 154 4.09 12.33 1.56
N LEU A 155 3.02 12.39 0.78
CA LEU A 155 1.87 13.23 1.06
C LEU A 155 0.67 12.34 1.45
N LEU A 156 0.20 12.50 2.69
CA LEU A 156 -0.94 11.76 3.20
C LEU A 156 -2.13 12.68 3.45
N LEU A 157 -3.27 12.28 2.90
CA LEU A 157 -4.53 12.97 3.11
C LEU A 157 -5.21 12.40 4.36
N ARG A 158 -5.35 13.25 5.40
CA ARG A 158 -6.06 12.94 6.66
C ARG A 158 -5.64 11.62 7.31
N PRO A 159 -4.37 11.38 7.59
CA PRO A 159 -3.96 10.14 8.22
C PRO A 159 -4.51 10.05 9.64
N ALA A 160 -5.36 9.05 9.92
CA ALA A 160 -5.94 8.84 11.23
C ALA A 160 -4.94 8.19 12.23
N ALA A 161 -3.89 7.53 11.74
CA ALA A 161 -3.09 6.63 12.56
C ALA A 161 -1.57 6.73 12.35
N LEU A 162 -1.04 7.92 12.10
CA LEU A 162 0.41 8.11 11.91
C LEU A 162 1.25 7.76 13.14
N ALA A 163 0.71 7.87 14.34
CA ALA A 163 1.44 7.59 15.59
C ALA A 163 1.90 6.12 15.69
N ALA A 164 1.21 5.19 15.02
CA ALA A 164 1.56 3.77 14.99
C ALA A 164 2.43 3.39 13.78
N TRP A 165 2.84 4.36 12.98
CA TRP A 165 3.49 4.13 11.71
C TRP A 165 5.01 4.12 11.85
N SER A 166 5.56 2.98 12.18
CA SER A 166 7.01 2.78 12.08
C SER A 166 7.37 2.31 10.65
N VAL A 167 8.15 3.08 9.96
CA VAL A 167 8.79 2.67 8.69
C VAL A 167 10.26 2.46 8.97
N PRO A 168 10.85 1.33 8.54
CA PRO A 168 12.30 1.18 8.58
C PRO A 168 12.94 2.32 7.80
N ARG A 169 13.82 3.10 8.44
CA ARG A 169 14.52 4.19 7.79
C ARG A 169 15.73 3.64 7.05
N GLN A 170 15.53 3.24 5.81
CA GLN A 170 16.64 2.98 4.90
C GLN A 170 16.91 4.19 4.00
N ALA A 171 15.85 4.85 3.52
CA ALA A 171 15.93 6.04 2.68
C ALA A 171 15.68 7.33 3.47
N GLU A 172 16.15 8.46 2.96
CA GLU A 172 15.72 9.78 3.45
C GLU A 172 14.31 10.07 2.94
N TRP A 173 13.35 10.23 3.84
CA TRP A 173 11.99 10.59 3.45
C TRP A 173 11.40 11.68 4.33
N GLN A 174 10.54 12.49 3.74
CA GLN A 174 9.80 13.55 4.41
C GLN A 174 8.30 13.26 4.30
N LEU A 175 7.59 13.51 5.40
CA LEU A 175 6.14 13.31 5.47
C LEU A 175 5.45 14.66 5.55
N GLN A 176 4.51 14.91 4.65
CA GLN A 176 3.60 16.03 4.71
C GLN A 176 2.17 15.51 4.89
N GLN A 177 1.49 16.05 5.90
CA GLN A 177 0.07 15.75 6.14
C GLN A 177 -0.78 16.85 5.52
N VAL A 178 -1.77 16.47 4.73
CA VAL A 178 -2.75 17.38 4.17
C VAL A 178 -4.07 17.19 4.91
N THR A 179 -4.41 18.13 5.80
CA THR A 179 -5.61 18.06 6.65
C THR A 179 -6.85 18.71 6.04
N SER A 180 -6.67 19.53 5.01
CA SER A 180 -7.76 20.17 4.26
C SER A 180 -7.89 19.57 2.85
N GLN A 181 -9.05 19.75 2.24
CA GLN A 181 -9.20 19.40 0.81
C GLN A 181 -8.06 20.01 0.00
N PRO A 182 -7.44 19.26 -0.92
CA PRO A 182 -6.39 19.82 -1.75
C PRO A 182 -6.95 21.06 -2.45
N PRO A 183 -6.17 22.16 -2.56
CA PRO A 183 -6.57 23.29 -3.38
C PRO A 183 -6.94 22.77 -4.76
N CYS A 184 -8.05 23.26 -5.33
CA CYS A 184 -8.67 22.78 -6.58
C CYS A 184 -7.76 22.93 -7.82
N TRP A 185 -6.65 22.25 -7.88
CA TRP A 185 -5.88 22.04 -9.11
C TRP A 185 -6.19 20.70 -9.78
N LEU A 186 -6.87 19.77 -9.08
CA LEU A 186 -7.54 18.66 -9.74
C LEU A 186 -8.68 19.23 -10.58
N PRO A 187 -8.76 18.96 -11.89
CA PRO A 187 -9.82 19.47 -12.72
C PRO A 187 -11.15 18.94 -12.17
N CYS A 188 -11.89 19.84 -11.53
CA CYS A 188 -13.29 19.62 -11.33
C CYS A 188 -13.89 19.32 -12.71
N ALA A 189 -14.74 18.31 -12.83
CA ALA A 189 -15.36 17.88 -14.08
C ALA A 189 -16.26 18.96 -14.77
N SER A 190 -16.06 20.22 -14.49
CA SER A 190 -16.66 21.40 -15.13
C SER A 190 -15.58 22.21 -15.84
N GLY A 191 -15.08 21.69 -16.94
CA GLY A 191 -14.55 22.28 -18.16
C GLY A 191 -13.89 23.67 -18.19
N ARG A 192 -13.31 24.23 -17.14
CA ARG A 192 -12.55 25.49 -17.21
C ARG A 192 -11.11 25.30 -16.69
N ARG A 193 -10.17 25.33 -17.61
CA ARG A 193 -8.73 25.42 -17.31
C ARG A 193 -8.46 26.69 -16.49
N ARG A 194 -8.01 26.53 -15.24
CA ARG A 194 -7.37 27.63 -14.50
C ARG A 194 -5.85 27.49 -14.63
N ARG A 195 -5.18 28.61 -14.90
CA ARG A 195 -3.71 28.71 -15.02
C ARG A 195 -3.06 28.20 -13.73
N ALA A 196 -1.99 27.43 -13.89
CA ALA A 196 -1.12 27.01 -12.79
C ALA A 196 -0.61 28.26 -12.04
N MET A 197 -0.93 28.36 -10.77
CA MET A 197 -0.30 29.29 -9.85
C MET A 197 0.89 28.58 -9.22
N ALA A 198 2.09 29.14 -9.42
CA ALA A 198 3.30 28.66 -8.77
C ALA A 198 3.18 28.79 -7.26
N LEU A 199 3.51 27.72 -6.53
CA LEU A 199 3.60 27.73 -5.08
C LEU A 199 4.79 28.61 -4.66
N PRO A 200 4.63 29.61 -3.75
CA PRO A 200 5.74 30.37 -3.22
C PRO A 200 6.49 29.50 -2.19
N GLY A 201 7.73 29.12 -2.47
CA GLY A 201 8.57 28.44 -1.50
C GLY A 201 9.69 27.54 -2.03
N ALA A 202 9.76 27.24 -3.31
CA ALA A 202 10.91 26.53 -3.86
C ALA A 202 12.11 27.50 -4.04
N ARG A 203 12.91 27.69 -3.02
CA ARG A 203 14.26 28.28 -3.18
C ARG A 203 15.17 27.20 -3.74
N ALA A 204 15.45 27.31 -5.05
CA ALA A 204 16.61 26.67 -5.65
C ALA A 204 17.86 27.21 -4.93
N ARG A 205 18.62 26.35 -4.27
CA ARG A 205 20.02 26.64 -3.92
C ARG A 205 20.83 26.24 -5.14
N ALA A 206 21.27 27.26 -5.88
CA ALA A 206 22.41 27.15 -6.77
C ALA A 206 23.68 27.25 -5.90
N GLY A 207 24.62 26.37 -6.14
CA GLY A 207 25.93 26.30 -5.54
C GLY A 207 26.65 25.07 -6.07
#